data_1e7aa3a0323137a902e62c9745d32ba0
#
_entry.id   1e7aa3a0323137a902e62c9745d32ba0
#
_cell.length_a   1.000
_cell.length_b   1.000
_cell.length_c   1.000
_cell.angle_alpha   90.00
_cell.angle_beta   90.00
_cell.angle_gamma   90.00
#
_symmetry.space_group_name_H-M   'P 1'
#
loop_
_entity.id
_entity.type
_entity.pdbx_description
1 polymer ?
#
loop_
_entity_poly.entity_id
_entity_poly.type
_entity_poly.pdbx_seq_one_letter_code
_entity_poly.pdbx_strand_id
1 'polypeptide(L)'
;MNIAELRAFMADIRTRQAKLDAQMLEANARMISLMHDPVAPTFVIPERELVAHGGLTSREAREVVSRGLVTEVAPEMGAVLAAGDTTAAHVDALGRGLKIAGAEREAFLTHLPELVEASTTMTASQFDQLVKETAKSVVADDGLSTFERQKRETFVIAGLIRLV
;
A
#
# COMPACT_ATOMS: atom_id res chain seq x y z
N MET A 1 9.55 -28.17 23.99
CA MET A 1 9.74 -27.41 22.74
C MET A 1 11.04 -26.64 22.87
N ASN A 2 11.99 -26.90 22.00
CA ASN A 2 13.26 -26.15 21.96
C ASN A 2 13.11 -24.83 21.19
N ILE A 3 14.13 -23.97 21.16
CA ILE A 3 14.07 -22.66 20.56
C ILE A 3 13.82 -22.71 19.03
N ALA A 4 14.32 -23.74 18.35
CA ALA A 4 14.10 -23.92 16.91
C ALA A 4 12.64 -24.29 16.62
N GLU A 5 12.07 -25.20 17.40
CA GLU A 5 10.65 -25.56 17.31
C GLU A 5 9.73 -24.35 17.60
N LEU A 6 10.10 -23.52 18.60
CA LEU A 6 9.35 -22.32 18.92
C LEU A 6 9.39 -21.30 17.78
N ARG A 7 10.56 -21.10 17.13
CA ARG A 7 10.69 -20.23 15.98
C ARG A 7 9.84 -20.71 14.80
N ALA A 8 9.87 -22.01 14.50
CA ALA A 8 9.04 -22.61 13.46
C ALA A 8 7.55 -22.44 13.76
N PHE A 9 7.14 -22.64 15.00
CA PHE A 9 5.76 -22.43 15.44
C PHE A 9 5.30 -20.97 15.28
N MET A 10 6.14 -20.00 15.68
CA MET A 10 5.84 -18.58 15.48
C MET A 10 5.75 -18.21 13.99
N ALA A 11 6.60 -18.78 13.13
CA ALA A 11 6.52 -18.58 11.69
C ALA A 11 5.22 -19.12 11.09
N ASP A 12 4.77 -20.29 11.52
CA ASP A 12 3.49 -20.88 11.12
C ASP A 12 2.30 -20.01 11.57
N ILE A 13 2.31 -19.51 12.81
CA ILE A 13 1.28 -18.57 13.30
C ILE A 13 1.25 -17.33 12.41
N ARG A 14 2.41 -16.73 12.09
CA ARG A 14 2.50 -15.55 11.23
C ARG A 14 1.90 -15.79 9.84
N THR A 15 2.21 -16.94 9.24
CA THR A 15 1.67 -17.31 7.94
C THR A 15 0.16 -17.49 7.98
N ARG A 16 -0.38 -18.13 9.01
CA ARG A 16 -1.85 -18.27 9.19
C ARG A 16 -2.52 -16.91 9.39
N GLN A 17 -1.92 -16.04 10.19
CA GLN A 17 -2.45 -14.71 10.41
C GLN A 17 -2.49 -13.90 9.10
N ALA A 18 -1.44 -13.93 8.30
CA ALA A 18 -1.41 -13.26 7.01
C ALA A 18 -2.53 -13.74 6.07
N LYS A 19 -2.79 -15.05 6.05
CA LYS A 19 -3.90 -15.62 5.26
C LYS A 19 -5.28 -15.18 5.75
N LEU A 20 -5.46 -15.09 7.08
CA LEU A 20 -6.71 -14.58 7.65
C LEU A 20 -6.90 -13.08 7.34
N ASP A 21 -5.83 -12.29 7.43
CA ASP A 21 -5.85 -10.88 7.04
C ASP A 21 -6.24 -10.72 5.55
N ALA A 22 -5.69 -11.56 4.65
CA ALA A 22 -6.07 -11.54 3.24
C ALA A 22 -7.54 -11.90 3.01
N GLN A 23 -8.06 -12.90 3.71
CA GLN A 23 -9.49 -13.27 3.64
C GLN A 23 -10.39 -12.13 4.13
N MET A 24 -9.97 -11.39 5.15
CA MET A 24 -10.70 -10.22 5.63
C MET A 24 -10.72 -9.09 4.58
N LEU A 25 -9.61 -8.90 3.84
CA LEU A 25 -9.57 -7.96 2.71
C LEU A 25 -10.48 -8.40 1.57
N GLU A 26 -10.54 -9.69 1.26
CA GLU A 26 -11.44 -10.24 0.25
C GLU A 26 -12.91 -10.02 0.64
N ALA A 27 -13.27 -10.26 1.90
CA ALA A 27 -14.61 -9.99 2.41
C ALA A 27 -14.97 -8.49 2.29
N ASN A 28 -14.04 -7.60 2.62
CA ASN A 28 -14.21 -6.16 2.44
C ASN A 28 -14.43 -5.79 0.96
N ALA A 29 -13.60 -6.30 0.06
CA ALA A 29 -13.74 -6.08 -1.38
C ALA A 29 -15.10 -6.56 -1.90
N ARG A 30 -15.58 -7.72 -1.41
CA ARG A 30 -16.90 -8.25 -1.76
C ARG A 30 -18.03 -7.36 -1.27
N MET A 31 -17.95 -6.82 -0.05
CA MET A 31 -18.93 -5.86 0.46
C MET A 31 -19.01 -4.61 -0.43
N ILE A 32 -17.86 -4.05 -0.81
CA ILE A 32 -17.79 -2.90 -1.73
C ILE A 32 -18.43 -3.25 -3.09
N SER A 33 -18.14 -4.42 -3.64
CA SER A 33 -18.75 -4.89 -4.89
C SER A 33 -20.28 -4.96 -4.80
N LEU A 34 -20.83 -5.43 -3.69
CA LEU A 34 -22.28 -5.50 -3.48
C LEU A 34 -22.94 -4.12 -3.38
N MET A 35 -22.24 -3.12 -2.87
CA MET A 35 -22.73 -1.73 -2.84
C MET A 35 -22.89 -1.14 -4.25
N HIS A 36 -22.03 -1.56 -5.17
CA HIS A 36 -22.02 -1.09 -6.55
C HIS A 36 -22.70 -2.04 -7.53
N ASP A 37 -23.44 -3.06 -7.04
CA ASP A 37 -24.18 -3.98 -7.89
C ASP A 37 -25.26 -3.22 -8.67
N PRO A 38 -25.23 -3.21 -10.01
CA PRO A 38 -26.18 -2.44 -10.81
C PRO A 38 -27.62 -3.04 -10.80
N VAL A 39 -27.75 -4.30 -10.42
CA VAL A 39 -29.05 -5.02 -10.42
C VAL A 39 -29.73 -4.97 -9.06
N ALA A 40 -28.95 -5.13 -8.00
CA ALA A 40 -29.44 -5.19 -6.63
C ALA A 40 -28.45 -4.52 -5.67
N PRO A 41 -28.32 -3.20 -5.70
CA PRO A 41 -27.40 -2.51 -4.81
C PRO A 41 -27.79 -2.73 -3.36
N THR A 42 -26.86 -3.25 -2.57
CA THR A 42 -27.05 -3.46 -1.13
C THR A 42 -26.38 -2.32 -0.38
N PHE A 43 -27.14 -1.60 0.44
CA PHE A 43 -26.55 -0.57 1.29
C PHE A 43 -25.79 -1.22 2.45
N VAL A 44 -24.47 -1.24 2.33
CA VAL A 44 -23.54 -1.80 3.32
C VAL A 44 -22.53 -0.73 3.69
N ILE A 45 -22.17 -0.63 4.95
CA ILE A 45 -21.03 0.18 5.42
C ILE A 45 -19.97 -0.82 5.89
N PRO A 46 -18.89 -1.07 5.09
CA PRO A 46 -17.95 -2.13 5.38
C PRO A 46 -17.37 -2.09 6.79
N GLU A 47 -17.02 -0.92 7.32
CA GLU A 47 -16.49 -0.79 8.67
C GLU A 47 -17.50 -1.24 9.74
N ARG A 48 -18.79 -0.99 9.54
CA ARG A 48 -19.85 -1.43 10.51
C ARG A 48 -20.01 -2.94 10.48
N GLU A 49 -19.99 -3.54 9.31
CA GLU A 49 -20.10 -5.00 9.15
C GLU A 49 -18.88 -5.70 9.75
N LEU A 50 -17.69 -5.17 9.51
CA LEU A 50 -16.44 -5.67 10.09
C LEU A 50 -16.45 -5.60 11.62
N VAL A 51 -17.03 -4.56 12.21
CA VAL A 51 -17.20 -4.47 13.67
C VAL A 51 -18.27 -5.45 14.16
N ALA A 52 -19.46 -5.47 13.51
CA ALA A 52 -20.61 -6.23 14.00
C ALA A 52 -20.43 -7.75 13.83
N HIS A 53 -19.82 -8.18 12.74
CA HIS A 53 -19.72 -9.60 12.35
C HIS A 53 -18.28 -10.10 12.25
N GLY A 54 -17.31 -9.21 12.01
CA GLY A 54 -15.89 -9.56 11.96
C GLY A 54 -15.21 -9.58 13.33
N GLY A 55 -15.89 -9.11 14.38
CA GLY A 55 -15.34 -9.04 15.73
C GLY A 55 -14.21 -8.01 15.90
N LEU A 56 -14.09 -7.06 14.97
CA LEU A 56 -13.04 -6.05 14.97
C LEU A 56 -13.47 -4.82 15.79
N THR A 57 -12.50 -4.12 16.34
CA THR A 57 -12.72 -2.75 16.83
C THR A 57 -12.91 -1.80 15.65
N SER A 58 -13.50 -0.63 15.90
CA SER A 58 -13.67 0.41 14.86
C SER A 58 -12.34 0.88 14.24
N ARG A 59 -11.25 0.77 14.98
CA ARG A 59 -9.91 1.07 14.48
C ARG A 59 -9.44 -0.01 13.51
N GLU A 60 -9.50 -1.27 13.90
CA GLU A 60 -9.11 -2.41 13.07
C GLU A 60 -9.94 -2.48 11.79
N ALA A 61 -11.25 -2.24 11.88
CA ALA A 61 -12.14 -2.19 10.71
C ALA A 61 -11.68 -1.13 9.69
N ARG A 62 -11.32 0.07 10.15
CA ARG A 62 -10.76 1.13 9.28
C ARG A 62 -9.41 0.74 8.69
N GLU A 63 -8.57 0.03 9.44
CA GLU A 63 -7.30 -0.49 8.93
C GLU A 63 -7.53 -1.52 7.83
N VAL A 64 -8.50 -2.43 7.98
CA VAL A 64 -8.88 -3.41 6.93
C VAL A 64 -9.35 -2.69 5.67
N VAL A 65 -10.25 -1.71 5.79
CA VAL A 65 -10.74 -0.93 4.64
C VAL A 65 -9.58 -0.19 3.95
N SER A 66 -8.69 0.44 4.74
CA SER A 66 -7.50 1.12 4.20
C SER A 66 -6.56 0.18 3.46
N ARG A 67 -6.32 -1.02 3.99
CA ARG A 67 -5.53 -2.07 3.32
C ARG A 67 -6.18 -2.53 2.02
N GLY A 68 -7.50 -2.66 2.00
CA GLY A 68 -8.27 -2.97 0.79
C GLY A 68 -7.96 -2.00 -0.34
N LEU A 69 -7.93 -0.68 -0.05
CA LEU A 69 -7.56 0.34 -1.04
C LEU A 69 -6.10 0.21 -1.51
N VAL A 70 -5.19 -0.21 -0.62
CA VAL A 70 -3.79 -0.45 -1.01
C VAL A 70 -3.68 -1.65 -1.94
N THR A 71 -4.36 -2.76 -1.65
CA THR A 71 -4.32 -3.97 -2.47
C THR A 71 -5.09 -3.83 -3.79
N GLU A 72 -6.02 -2.90 -3.90
CA GLU A 72 -6.66 -2.52 -5.16
C GLU A 72 -5.66 -1.87 -6.12
N VAL A 73 -4.76 -1.03 -5.59
CA VAL A 73 -3.73 -0.33 -6.36
C VAL A 73 -2.48 -1.18 -6.59
N ALA A 74 -2.19 -2.08 -5.67
CA ALA A 74 -1.03 -2.98 -5.66
C ALA A 74 -1.50 -4.43 -5.43
N PRO A 75 -2.17 -5.06 -6.40
CA PRO A 75 -2.72 -6.41 -6.25
C PRO A 75 -1.66 -7.48 -5.97
N GLU A 76 -0.43 -7.27 -6.42
CA GLU A 76 0.71 -8.15 -6.13
C GLU A 76 1.00 -8.22 -4.63
N MET A 77 0.83 -7.10 -3.90
CA MET A 77 0.99 -7.07 -2.44
C MET A 77 -0.12 -7.87 -1.74
N GLY A 78 -1.33 -7.85 -2.30
CA GLY A 78 -2.43 -8.71 -1.85
C GLY A 78 -2.15 -10.19 -2.08
N ALA A 79 -1.54 -10.53 -3.21
CA ALA A 79 -1.20 -11.92 -3.55
C ALA A 79 -0.13 -12.51 -2.61
N VAL A 80 0.94 -11.78 -2.29
CA VAL A 80 1.96 -12.25 -1.34
C VAL A 80 1.44 -12.32 0.10
N LEU A 81 0.49 -11.45 0.47
CA LEU A 81 -0.21 -11.54 1.75
C LEU A 81 -1.06 -12.82 1.82
N ALA A 82 -1.82 -13.13 0.77
CA ALA A 82 -2.65 -14.33 0.68
C ALA A 82 -1.81 -15.62 0.67
N ALA A 83 -0.62 -15.60 0.09
CA ALA A 83 0.35 -16.69 0.16
C ALA A 83 0.90 -16.89 1.59
N GLY A 84 0.91 -15.84 2.40
CA GLY A 84 1.48 -15.84 3.76
C GLY A 84 2.97 -15.47 3.79
N ASP A 85 3.48 -14.92 2.70
CA ASP A 85 4.89 -14.56 2.54
C ASP A 85 5.20 -13.15 3.10
N THR A 86 4.16 -12.33 3.28
CA THR A 86 4.25 -11.03 3.93
C THR A 86 3.22 -10.89 5.06
N THR A 87 3.06 -9.70 5.63
CA THR A 87 2.09 -9.44 6.71
C THR A 87 1.28 -8.17 6.46
N ALA A 88 0.14 -8.01 7.12
CA ALA A 88 -0.68 -6.79 7.07
C ALA A 88 0.13 -5.52 7.40
N ALA A 89 1.13 -5.60 8.27
CA ALA A 89 2.00 -4.47 8.59
C ALA A 89 2.83 -3.97 7.39
N HIS A 90 3.20 -4.86 6.46
CA HIS A 90 3.85 -4.46 5.20
C HIS A 90 2.86 -3.76 4.26
N VAL A 91 1.60 -4.23 4.19
CA VAL A 91 0.54 -3.53 3.43
C VAL A 91 0.32 -2.12 3.98
N ASP A 92 0.28 -1.97 5.31
CA ASP A 92 0.18 -0.67 5.97
C ASP A 92 1.37 0.25 5.65
N ALA A 93 2.59 -0.32 5.60
CA ALA A 93 3.79 0.42 5.23
C ALA A 93 3.71 0.92 3.78
N LEU A 94 3.29 0.07 2.83
CA LEU A 94 3.08 0.47 1.44
C LEU A 94 2.02 1.59 1.33
N GLY A 95 0.93 1.49 2.08
CA GLY A 95 -0.10 2.53 2.16
C GLY A 95 0.43 3.87 2.67
N ARG A 96 1.38 3.86 3.61
CA ARG A 96 2.09 5.08 4.05
C ARG A 96 2.96 5.67 2.94
N GLY A 97 3.69 4.83 2.19
CA GLY A 97 4.47 5.25 1.03
C GLY A 97 3.63 5.93 -0.03
N LEU A 98 2.49 5.33 -0.39
CA LEU A 98 1.53 5.90 -1.34
C LEU A 98 1.00 7.28 -0.90
N LYS A 99 0.80 7.48 0.41
CA LYS A 99 0.40 8.79 0.95
C LYS A 99 1.53 9.81 0.88
N ILE A 100 2.79 9.40 1.13
CA ILE A 100 3.97 10.27 1.02
C ILE A 100 4.20 10.67 -0.43
N ALA A 101 4.11 9.73 -1.36
CA ALA A 101 4.28 9.97 -2.78
C ALA A 101 3.22 10.95 -3.34
N GLY A 102 2.00 10.94 -2.81
CA GLY A 102 0.96 11.92 -3.14
C GLY A 102 0.69 12.01 -4.63
N ALA A 103 1.05 13.16 -5.25
CA ALA A 103 0.90 13.40 -6.68
C ALA A 103 1.80 12.47 -7.54
N GLU A 104 2.97 12.08 -7.00
CA GLU A 104 3.96 11.24 -7.66
C GLU A 104 3.69 9.73 -7.46
N ARG A 105 2.45 9.38 -7.17
CA ARG A 105 2.02 8.00 -6.91
C ARG A 105 2.35 7.05 -8.07
N GLU A 106 2.17 7.49 -9.30
CA GLU A 106 2.47 6.65 -10.48
C GLU A 106 3.96 6.35 -10.58
N ALA A 107 4.82 7.34 -10.37
CA ALA A 107 6.27 7.14 -10.33
C ALA A 107 6.67 6.23 -9.17
N PHE A 108 6.07 6.37 -7.99
CA PHE A 108 6.31 5.46 -6.87
C PHE A 108 5.90 4.02 -7.21
N LEU A 109 4.79 3.81 -7.91
CA LEU A 109 4.32 2.48 -8.31
C LEU A 109 5.23 1.79 -9.33
N THR A 110 6.11 2.50 -10.02
CA THR A 110 7.13 1.86 -10.88
C THR A 110 8.11 1.01 -10.06
N HIS A 111 8.29 1.28 -8.76
CA HIS A 111 9.11 0.52 -7.83
C HIS A 111 8.36 -0.64 -7.15
N LEU A 112 7.06 -0.83 -7.48
CA LEU A 112 6.23 -1.86 -6.82
C LEU A 112 6.81 -3.26 -6.91
N PRO A 113 7.35 -3.76 -8.05
CA PRO A 113 7.90 -5.11 -8.12
C PRO A 113 9.03 -5.33 -7.11
N GLU A 114 9.94 -4.37 -6.97
CA GLU A 114 11.06 -4.41 -6.02
C GLU A 114 10.58 -4.35 -4.57
N LEU A 115 9.58 -3.53 -4.30
CA LEU A 115 8.98 -3.41 -2.98
C LEU A 115 8.22 -4.69 -2.58
N VAL A 116 7.52 -5.34 -3.51
CA VAL A 116 6.85 -6.62 -3.25
C VAL A 116 7.88 -7.69 -2.90
N GLU A 117 8.97 -7.82 -3.66
CA GLU A 117 10.05 -8.75 -3.36
C GLU A 117 10.67 -8.47 -1.97
N ALA A 118 10.99 -7.22 -1.67
CA ALA A 118 11.52 -6.78 -0.37
C ALA A 118 10.58 -7.13 0.80
N SER A 119 9.28 -7.05 0.61
CA SER A 119 8.27 -7.35 1.64
C SER A 119 8.29 -8.81 2.11
N THR A 120 8.79 -9.74 1.28
CA THR A 120 8.86 -11.17 1.61
C THR A 120 10.11 -11.52 2.43
N THR A 121 11.15 -10.69 2.37
CA THR A 121 12.45 -10.95 2.98
C THR A 121 12.76 -10.06 4.18
N MET A 122 12.23 -8.84 4.21
CA MET A 122 12.48 -7.85 5.25
C MET A 122 11.48 -7.98 6.42
N THR A 123 11.89 -7.47 7.58
CA THR A 123 10.94 -7.20 8.66
C THR A 123 10.04 -6.01 8.30
N ALA A 124 8.84 -5.91 8.90
CA ALA A 124 7.93 -4.81 8.64
C ALA A 124 8.55 -3.42 8.92
N SER A 125 9.44 -3.32 9.92
CA SER A 125 10.14 -2.06 10.23
C SER A 125 11.17 -1.67 9.18
N GLN A 126 11.95 -2.63 8.69
CA GLN A 126 12.93 -2.40 7.61
C GLN A 126 12.22 -2.04 6.31
N PHE A 127 11.14 -2.74 6.00
CA PHE A 127 10.30 -2.47 4.84
C PHE A 127 9.65 -1.09 4.90
N ASP A 128 9.11 -0.68 6.06
CA ASP A 128 8.54 0.66 6.26
C ASP A 128 9.56 1.77 6.00
N GLN A 129 10.82 1.57 6.44
CA GLN A 129 11.90 2.50 6.16
C GLN A 129 12.21 2.56 4.64
N LEU A 130 12.38 1.42 3.98
CA LEU A 130 12.60 1.33 2.54
C LEU A 130 11.50 2.05 1.75
N VAL A 131 10.23 1.76 2.05
CA VAL A 131 9.08 2.38 1.41
C VAL A 131 9.07 3.90 1.57
N LYS A 132 9.39 4.41 2.77
CA LYS A 132 9.46 5.85 3.04
C LYS A 132 10.61 6.53 2.28
N GLU A 133 11.77 5.88 2.19
CA GLU A 133 12.91 6.39 1.44
C GLU A 133 12.60 6.43 -0.06
N THR A 134 12.04 5.35 -0.63
CA THR A 134 11.61 5.30 -2.03
C THR A 134 10.58 6.39 -2.33
N ALA A 135 9.54 6.55 -1.50
CA ALA A 135 8.54 7.58 -1.72
C ALA A 135 9.10 9.00 -1.66
N LYS A 136 10.04 9.25 -0.74
CA LYS A 136 10.71 10.57 -0.64
C LYS A 136 11.63 10.83 -1.82
N SER A 137 12.36 9.83 -2.34
CA SER A 137 13.24 10.00 -3.50
C SER A 137 12.44 10.36 -4.75
N VAL A 138 11.31 9.71 -4.98
CA VAL A 138 10.43 10.01 -6.11
C VAL A 138 9.91 11.46 -6.04
N VAL A 139 9.44 11.91 -4.87
CA VAL A 139 8.99 13.29 -4.69
C VAL A 139 10.14 14.30 -4.86
N ALA A 140 11.37 13.97 -4.40
CA ALA A 140 12.53 14.85 -4.55
C ALA A 140 12.97 14.96 -6.01
N ASP A 141 12.96 13.85 -6.77
CA ASP A 141 13.34 13.83 -8.18
C ASP A 141 12.39 14.67 -9.05
N ASP A 142 11.08 14.61 -8.79
CA ASP A 142 10.13 15.46 -9.52
C ASP A 142 10.31 16.94 -9.19
N GLY A 143 10.61 17.28 -7.94
CA GLY A 143 10.94 18.65 -7.54
C GLY A 143 12.15 19.22 -8.29
N LEU A 144 13.19 18.40 -8.54
CA LEU A 144 14.37 18.80 -9.31
C LEU A 144 14.05 18.93 -10.81
N SER A 145 13.30 17.99 -11.38
CA SER A 145 12.89 18.02 -12.79
C SER A 145 11.99 19.22 -13.10
N THR A 146 11.07 19.55 -12.23
CA THR A 146 10.17 20.70 -12.34
C THR A 146 10.95 22.01 -12.24
N PHE A 147 11.89 22.12 -11.30
CA PHE A 147 12.77 23.30 -11.15
C PHE A 147 13.69 23.48 -12.36
N GLU A 148 14.27 22.41 -12.90
CA GLU A 148 15.09 22.46 -14.11
C GLU A 148 14.27 22.85 -15.34
N ARG A 149 13.04 22.35 -15.47
CA ARG A 149 12.11 22.73 -16.54
C ARG A 149 11.76 24.22 -16.48
N GLN A 150 11.37 24.73 -15.32
CA GLN A 150 11.10 26.14 -15.10
C GLN A 150 12.33 27.02 -15.40
N LYS A 151 13.52 26.57 -15.01
CA LYS A 151 14.77 27.26 -15.29
C LYS A 151 15.05 27.33 -16.80
N ARG A 152 14.81 26.25 -17.55
CA ARG A 152 14.95 26.25 -19.03
C ARG A 152 13.94 27.17 -19.70
N GLU A 153 12.69 27.14 -19.30
CA GLU A 153 11.63 28.03 -19.83
C GLU A 153 11.96 29.49 -19.57
N THR A 154 12.45 29.82 -18.38
CA THR A 154 12.88 31.19 -18.03
C THR A 154 14.05 31.65 -18.88
N PHE A 155 15.03 30.78 -19.18
CA PHE A 155 16.16 31.10 -20.04
C PHE A 155 15.75 31.32 -21.52
N VAL A 156 14.78 30.55 -22.02
CA VAL A 156 14.24 30.70 -23.39
C VAL A 156 13.52 32.04 -23.52
N ILE A 157 12.70 32.42 -22.55
CA ILE A 157 11.98 33.69 -22.53
C ILE A 157 12.96 34.86 -22.43
N ALA A 158 13.96 34.77 -21.57
CA ALA A 158 15.00 35.80 -21.42
C ALA A 158 15.88 35.95 -22.69
N GLY A 159 16.10 34.84 -23.42
CA GLY A 159 16.79 34.85 -24.71
C GLY A 159 16.00 35.53 -25.84
N LEU A 160 14.66 35.35 -25.87
CA LEU A 160 13.78 35.96 -26.82
C LEU A 160 13.63 37.50 -26.65
N ILE A 161 13.69 37.96 -25.40
CA ILE A 161 13.59 39.42 -25.09
C ILE A 161 14.88 40.17 -25.49
N ARG A 162 16.01 39.52 -25.71
CA ARG A 162 17.25 40.16 -26.17
C ARG A 162 17.40 40.26 -27.68
N LEU A 163 16.43 39.75 -28.44
CA LEU A 163 16.44 39.77 -29.92
C LEU A 163 15.41 40.73 -30.54
N VAL A 164 14.77 41.59 -29.73
CA VAL A 164 13.93 42.69 -30.12
C VAL A 164 14.57 43.98 -29.59
#